data_362676bd78872ff5506d2fcec4eeb359
#
_entry.id   362676bd78872ff5506d2fcec4eeb359
#
_cell.length_a   1.000
_cell.length_b   1.000
_cell.length_c   1.000
_cell.angle_alpha   90.00
_cell.angle_beta   90.00
_cell.angle_gamma   90.00
#
_symmetry.space_group_name_H-M   'P 1'
#
loop_
_entity.id
_entity.type
_entity.pdbx_description
1 polymer ?
#
loop_
_entity_poly.entity_id
_entity_poly.type
_entity_poly.pdbx_seq_one_letter_code
_entity_poly.pdbx_strand_id
1 'polypeptide(L)'
;MKLTPRQILIVLHDLLATAAAIVATFFLRFEGAALDERLHGLGRFLPAFLVCAAIVYFVIGLHRNKWRFTSVPDLYNLFRASIVLALSLLALDYVLLAPNVYGTFYFGKISILLYWFLQMFFLGGLRVAYRYFHYARMLQRVRVADATPTLVLGRAADAEVLLRSIESGAVKKIWPVGVLSPSSADRGQSIRGLRVLGDIEDLEQVVADLERRGERVTRLVLAPSALTPEARPEAILIRARKLGLSMSQLPSLDAEGPAVQLAPVAVEDLLLRPSVKIDYRRLENFVSAKAIVVTGGGGSIGSEICDRMVTFGASRLLVVEHSEPALHAVLETLKAKQSSTEILGRIADVRDRQRITSLVAQFKPDIVFHAAALKHVPMLEQDWDEGIKTNVFGSINVADAAAAAGAAAMVMISTDKAIEPVSVLGATKRLAEMYCQALDGELSRRSQHPMRLISVRFGNVLASNGSVVPKFKAQIEAGGPVTVTHPDMVRYFMTIREACDLVVMAASHASEQ
;
A
#
# COMPACT_ATOMS: atom_id res chain seq x y z
N MET A 1 -22.37 -29.76 -14.33
CA MET A 1 -21.69 -28.91 -13.33
C MET A 1 -21.87 -29.57 -11.96
N LYS A 2 -20.79 -30.01 -11.27
CA LYS A 2 -20.91 -30.62 -9.93
C LYS A 2 -21.10 -29.51 -8.90
N LEU A 3 -22.25 -29.50 -8.23
CA LEU A 3 -22.51 -28.58 -7.11
C LEU A 3 -21.66 -28.99 -5.90
N THR A 4 -21.09 -28.03 -5.22
CA THR A 4 -20.38 -28.28 -3.95
C THR A 4 -21.40 -28.56 -2.83
N PRO A 5 -21.06 -29.32 -1.75
CA PRO A 5 -21.96 -29.60 -0.64
C PRO A 5 -22.58 -28.32 -0.03
N ARG A 6 -21.85 -27.24 -0.03
CA ARG A 6 -22.34 -25.94 0.44
C ARG A 6 -23.40 -25.34 -0.47
N GLN A 7 -23.22 -25.42 -1.79
CA GLN A 7 -24.22 -24.94 -2.75
C GLN A 7 -25.52 -25.74 -2.65
N ILE A 8 -25.44 -27.05 -2.41
CA ILE A 8 -26.60 -27.90 -2.17
C ILE A 8 -27.34 -27.44 -0.92
N LEU A 9 -26.64 -27.14 0.18
CA LEU A 9 -27.27 -26.65 1.41
C LEU A 9 -27.99 -25.31 1.19
N ILE A 10 -27.39 -24.38 0.41
CA ILE A 10 -28.03 -23.11 0.07
C ILE A 10 -29.30 -23.31 -0.73
N VAL A 11 -29.28 -24.16 -1.75
CA VAL A 11 -30.46 -24.46 -2.57
C VAL A 11 -31.57 -25.11 -1.71
N LEU A 12 -31.20 -26.06 -0.85
CA LEU A 12 -32.16 -26.71 0.05
C LEU A 12 -32.81 -25.71 1.01
N HIS A 13 -32.02 -24.83 1.61
CA HIS A 13 -32.55 -23.74 2.44
C HIS A 13 -33.51 -22.84 1.67
N ASP A 14 -33.15 -22.42 0.45
CA ASP A 14 -33.97 -21.49 -0.34
C ASP A 14 -35.31 -22.14 -0.75
N LEU A 15 -35.31 -23.44 -1.05
CA LEU A 15 -36.55 -24.20 -1.32
C LEU A 15 -37.39 -24.38 -0.06
N LEU A 16 -36.78 -24.67 1.08
CA LEU A 16 -37.49 -24.74 2.37
C LEU A 16 -38.10 -23.41 2.76
N ALA A 17 -37.36 -22.29 2.57
CA ALA A 17 -37.86 -20.94 2.79
C ALA A 17 -39.07 -20.63 1.91
N THR A 18 -39.04 -21.06 0.65
CA THR A 18 -40.19 -20.91 -0.29
C THR A 18 -41.40 -21.71 0.16
N ALA A 19 -41.20 -22.96 0.56
CA ALA A 19 -42.29 -23.79 1.09
C ALA A 19 -42.88 -23.18 2.37
N ALA A 20 -42.03 -22.74 3.29
CA ALA A 20 -42.44 -22.07 4.52
C ALA A 20 -43.23 -20.78 4.25
N ALA A 21 -42.82 -19.97 3.26
CA ALA A 21 -43.49 -18.74 2.89
C ALA A 21 -44.94 -19.02 2.39
N ILE A 22 -45.13 -20.08 1.57
CA ILE A 22 -46.46 -20.45 1.10
C ILE A 22 -47.34 -20.96 2.25
N VAL A 23 -46.82 -21.87 3.06
CA VAL A 23 -47.55 -22.42 4.20
C VAL A 23 -47.93 -21.31 5.18
N ALA A 24 -46.96 -20.43 5.54
CA ALA A 24 -47.22 -19.30 6.42
C ALA A 24 -48.28 -18.34 5.83
N THR A 25 -48.29 -18.14 4.51
CA THR A 25 -49.29 -17.31 3.84
C THR A 25 -50.69 -17.88 4.07
N PHE A 26 -50.84 -19.19 3.98
CA PHE A 26 -52.15 -19.81 4.20
C PHE A 26 -52.61 -19.71 5.65
N PHE A 27 -51.76 -20.00 6.60
CA PHE A 27 -52.09 -19.87 8.02
C PHE A 27 -52.40 -18.41 8.43
N LEU A 28 -51.80 -17.44 7.83
CA LEU A 28 -52.06 -16.02 8.12
C LEU A 28 -53.30 -15.46 7.43
N ARG A 29 -53.75 -16.10 6.33
CA ARG A 29 -54.83 -15.56 5.49
C ARG A 29 -56.14 -16.29 5.63
N PHE A 30 -56.12 -17.59 5.94
CA PHE A 30 -57.28 -18.44 5.95
C PHE A 30 -57.48 -19.11 7.31
N GLU A 31 -58.75 -19.35 7.67
CA GLU A 31 -59.14 -20.01 8.92
C GLU A 31 -60.19 -21.12 8.66
N GLY A 32 -60.30 -22.08 9.58
CA GLY A 32 -61.27 -23.15 9.55
C GLY A 32 -61.27 -23.99 8.26
N ALA A 33 -62.44 -24.31 7.74
CA ALA A 33 -62.61 -25.16 6.55
C ALA A 33 -61.89 -24.63 5.30
N ALA A 34 -61.76 -23.30 5.16
CA ALA A 34 -61.07 -22.70 4.03
C ALA A 34 -59.54 -22.92 4.09
N LEU A 35 -58.97 -23.04 5.28
CA LEU A 35 -57.54 -23.37 5.48
C LEU A 35 -57.31 -24.86 5.17
N ASP A 36 -58.18 -25.76 5.68
CA ASP A 36 -58.05 -27.20 5.47
C ASP A 36 -58.12 -27.58 3.98
N GLU A 37 -59.05 -27.00 3.24
CA GLU A 37 -59.19 -27.20 1.79
C GLU A 37 -57.90 -26.82 1.05
N ARG A 38 -57.30 -25.68 1.39
CA ARG A 38 -56.07 -25.20 0.74
C ARG A 38 -54.84 -26.00 1.14
N LEU A 39 -54.77 -26.47 2.38
CA LEU A 39 -53.69 -27.36 2.81
C LEU A 39 -53.74 -28.73 2.10
N HIS A 40 -54.92 -29.28 1.89
CA HIS A 40 -55.09 -30.52 1.12
C HIS A 40 -54.62 -30.35 -0.34
N GLY A 41 -54.95 -29.23 -0.98
CA GLY A 41 -54.51 -28.92 -2.34
C GLY A 41 -52.98 -28.67 -2.45
N LEU A 42 -52.36 -28.25 -1.35
CA LEU A 42 -50.94 -27.85 -1.34
C LEU A 42 -49.99 -29.00 -1.72
N GLY A 43 -50.32 -30.25 -1.30
CA GLY A 43 -49.51 -31.43 -1.63
C GLY A 43 -49.32 -31.68 -3.12
N ARG A 44 -50.29 -31.27 -3.96
CA ARG A 44 -50.21 -31.40 -5.42
C ARG A 44 -49.49 -30.20 -6.07
N PHE A 45 -49.70 -29.03 -5.55
CA PHE A 45 -49.18 -27.78 -6.10
C PHE A 45 -47.71 -27.50 -5.70
N LEU A 46 -47.37 -27.69 -4.43
CA LEU A 46 -46.08 -27.29 -3.86
C LEU A 46 -44.87 -27.90 -4.56
N PRO A 47 -44.85 -29.22 -4.90
CA PRO A 47 -43.70 -29.81 -5.58
C PRO A 47 -43.41 -29.15 -6.94
N ALA A 48 -44.46 -28.91 -7.74
CA ALA A 48 -44.32 -28.27 -9.06
C ALA A 48 -43.80 -26.82 -8.92
N PHE A 49 -44.32 -26.09 -7.94
CA PHE A 49 -43.85 -24.71 -7.67
C PHE A 49 -42.40 -24.65 -7.15
N LEU A 50 -42.00 -25.62 -6.32
CA LEU A 50 -40.61 -25.73 -5.86
C LEU A 50 -39.62 -26.01 -6.99
N VAL A 51 -40.03 -26.80 -8.00
CA VAL A 51 -39.22 -26.99 -9.22
C VAL A 51 -39.09 -25.68 -9.99
N CYS A 52 -40.18 -24.92 -10.14
CA CYS A 52 -40.12 -23.58 -10.74
C CYS A 52 -39.19 -22.65 -9.94
N ALA A 53 -39.30 -22.64 -8.61
CA ALA A 53 -38.43 -21.85 -7.74
C ALA A 53 -36.96 -22.25 -7.88
N ALA A 54 -36.66 -23.54 -7.96
CA ALA A 54 -35.31 -24.04 -8.18
C ALA A 54 -34.70 -23.50 -9.49
N ILE A 55 -35.50 -23.49 -10.57
CA ILE A 55 -35.06 -22.93 -11.86
C ILE A 55 -34.77 -21.44 -11.73
N VAL A 56 -35.67 -20.68 -11.12
CA VAL A 56 -35.50 -19.22 -10.91
C VAL A 56 -34.25 -18.96 -10.08
N TYR A 57 -34.02 -19.68 -8.98
CA TYR A 57 -32.82 -19.50 -8.13
C TYR A 57 -31.53 -19.86 -8.85
N PHE A 58 -31.58 -20.87 -9.71
CA PHE A 58 -30.42 -21.28 -10.49
C PHE A 58 -30.08 -20.25 -11.56
N VAL A 59 -31.09 -19.74 -12.29
CA VAL A 59 -30.89 -18.68 -13.33
C VAL A 59 -30.36 -17.38 -12.73
N ILE A 60 -30.94 -16.95 -11.59
CA ILE A 60 -30.48 -15.73 -10.89
C ILE A 60 -29.15 -15.94 -10.18
N GLY A 61 -28.73 -17.21 -9.99
CA GLY A 61 -27.41 -17.52 -9.41
C GLY A 61 -27.34 -17.44 -7.90
N LEU A 62 -28.46 -17.53 -7.16
CA LEU A 62 -28.48 -17.44 -5.68
C LEU A 62 -27.61 -18.50 -5.00
N HIS A 63 -27.43 -19.67 -5.62
CA HIS A 63 -26.58 -20.76 -5.13
C HIS A 63 -25.08 -20.40 -5.10
N ARG A 64 -24.63 -19.34 -5.80
CA ARG A 64 -23.23 -18.90 -5.86
C ARG A 64 -22.86 -17.97 -4.74
N ASN A 65 -23.83 -17.37 -4.04
CA ASN A 65 -23.62 -16.34 -3.04
C ASN A 65 -23.10 -16.93 -1.72
N LYS A 66 -22.08 -16.27 -1.14
CA LYS A 66 -21.54 -16.62 0.17
C LYS A 66 -22.26 -15.79 1.25
N TRP A 67 -23.07 -16.40 2.10
CA TRP A 67 -23.86 -15.72 3.15
C TRP A 67 -23.01 -14.84 4.09
N ARG A 68 -21.75 -15.19 4.28
CA ARG A 68 -20.81 -14.41 5.10
C ARG A 68 -20.57 -13.00 4.54
N PHE A 69 -20.68 -12.84 3.22
CA PHE A 69 -20.34 -11.58 2.53
C PHE A 69 -21.54 -11.01 1.76
N THR A 70 -22.78 -11.22 2.28
CA THR A 70 -23.99 -10.69 1.64
C THR A 70 -23.84 -9.20 1.36
N SER A 71 -23.89 -8.84 0.09
CA SER A 71 -23.72 -7.48 -0.42
C SER A 71 -25.07 -6.88 -0.86
N VAL A 72 -25.10 -5.58 -1.14
CA VAL A 72 -26.30 -4.91 -1.69
C VAL A 72 -26.76 -5.57 -3.01
N PRO A 73 -25.87 -5.92 -3.97
CA PRO A 73 -26.25 -6.70 -5.15
C PRO A 73 -26.89 -8.06 -4.84
N ASP A 74 -26.48 -8.74 -3.75
CA ASP A 74 -27.09 -10.02 -3.36
C ASP A 74 -28.51 -9.83 -2.86
N LEU A 75 -28.78 -8.78 -2.08
CA LEU A 75 -30.13 -8.42 -1.66
C LEU A 75 -31.02 -8.05 -2.84
N TYR A 76 -30.48 -7.36 -3.83
CA TYR A 76 -31.18 -7.04 -5.08
C TYR A 76 -31.55 -8.31 -5.86
N ASN A 77 -30.65 -9.30 -5.93
CA ASN A 77 -30.94 -10.59 -6.57
C ASN A 77 -32.03 -11.39 -5.81
N LEU A 78 -32.06 -11.32 -4.47
CA LEU A 78 -33.16 -11.90 -3.67
C LEU A 78 -34.47 -11.21 -3.96
N PHE A 79 -34.48 -9.88 -4.05
CA PHE A 79 -35.66 -9.10 -4.40
C PHE A 79 -36.21 -9.48 -5.79
N ARG A 80 -35.34 -9.56 -6.80
CA ARG A 80 -35.69 -9.99 -8.15
C ARG A 80 -36.27 -11.40 -8.16
N ALA A 81 -35.65 -12.36 -7.46
CA ALA A 81 -36.13 -13.73 -7.37
C ALA A 81 -37.53 -13.79 -6.74
N SER A 82 -37.76 -13.05 -5.66
CA SER A 82 -39.07 -12.99 -4.98
C SER A 82 -40.16 -12.40 -5.87
N ILE A 83 -39.85 -11.37 -6.66
CA ILE A 83 -40.80 -10.80 -7.64
C ILE A 83 -41.13 -11.80 -8.71
N VAL A 84 -40.12 -12.44 -9.33
CA VAL A 84 -40.33 -13.42 -10.39
C VAL A 84 -41.21 -14.58 -9.88
N LEU A 85 -40.96 -15.06 -8.65
CA LEU A 85 -41.79 -16.15 -8.06
C LEU A 85 -43.20 -15.68 -7.75
N ALA A 86 -43.41 -14.47 -7.25
CA ALA A 86 -44.75 -13.94 -6.99
C ALA A 86 -45.55 -13.75 -8.30
N LEU A 87 -44.88 -13.25 -9.35
CA LEU A 87 -45.51 -13.13 -10.69
C LEU A 87 -45.81 -14.53 -11.30
N SER A 88 -44.89 -15.48 -11.12
CA SER A 88 -45.11 -16.87 -11.56
C SER A 88 -46.29 -17.49 -10.83
N LEU A 89 -46.43 -17.26 -9.51
CA LEU A 89 -47.56 -17.72 -8.70
C LEU A 89 -48.86 -17.06 -9.16
N LEU A 90 -48.84 -15.76 -9.46
CA LEU A 90 -50.00 -15.04 -9.99
C LEU A 90 -50.44 -15.62 -11.34
N ALA A 91 -49.50 -15.80 -12.27
CA ALA A 91 -49.80 -16.36 -13.59
C ALA A 91 -50.36 -17.79 -13.47
N LEU A 92 -49.78 -18.61 -12.58
CA LEU A 92 -50.19 -19.99 -12.34
C LEU A 92 -51.58 -20.05 -11.74
N ASP A 93 -51.93 -19.20 -10.78
CA ASP A 93 -53.23 -19.12 -10.15
C ASP A 93 -54.31 -18.67 -11.14
N TYR A 94 -54.05 -17.63 -11.94
CA TYR A 94 -55.01 -17.05 -12.86
C TYR A 94 -55.20 -17.86 -14.16
N VAL A 95 -54.11 -18.45 -14.69
CA VAL A 95 -54.14 -19.11 -16.00
C VAL A 95 -54.45 -20.61 -15.89
N LEU A 96 -53.90 -21.29 -14.89
CA LEU A 96 -53.96 -22.74 -14.79
C LEU A 96 -54.90 -23.23 -13.68
N LEU A 97 -54.82 -22.66 -12.47
CA LEU A 97 -55.52 -23.21 -11.31
C LEU A 97 -56.99 -22.78 -11.26
N ALA A 98 -57.28 -21.50 -11.41
CA ALA A 98 -58.62 -20.96 -11.30
C ALA A 98 -59.57 -21.48 -12.41
N PRO A 99 -59.21 -21.49 -13.71
CA PRO A 99 -60.10 -21.95 -14.77
C PRO A 99 -60.26 -23.47 -14.86
N ASN A 100 -59.17 -24.21 -14.56
CA ASN A 100 -59.13 -25.64 -14.94
C ASN A 100 -59.21 -26.61 -13.77
N VAL A 101 -58.97 -26.18 -12.53
CA VAL A 101 -58.86 -27.08 -11.37
C VAL A 101 -59.86 -26.75 -10.27
N TYR A 102 -59.95 -25.46 -9.88
CA TYR A 102 -60.71 -25.06 -8.70
C TYR A 102 -61.98 -24.24 -8.98
N GLY A 103 -62.18 -23.72 -10.20
CA GLY A 103 -63.27 -22.79 -10.53
C GLY A 103 -63.21 -21.44 -9.81
N THR A 104 -62.30 -21.29 -8.83
CA THR A 104 -62.04 -20.07 -8.06
C THR A 104 -60.55 -19.91 -7.89
N PHE A 105 -60.09 -18.68 -7.55
CA PHE A 105 -58.70 -18.43 -7.30
C PHE A 105 -58.19 -19.18 -6.06
N TYR A 106 -57.16 -19.98 -6.23
CA TYR A 106 -56.59 -20.80 -5.15
C TYR A 106 -55.83 -19.95 -4.14
N PHE A 107 -55.02 -18.99 -4.60
CA PHE A 107 -54.29 -18.03 -3.73
C PHE A 107 -55.07 -16.72 -3.55
N GLY A 108 -55.49 -16.11 -4.64
CA GLY A 108 -56.03 -14.75 -4.64
C GLY A 108 -54.95 -13.66 -4.47
N LYS A 109 -55.29 -12.43 -4.88
CA LYS A 109 -54.34 -11.31 -4.97
C LYS A 109 -53.64 -10.95 -3.65
N ILE A 110 -54.40 -10.93 -2.54
CA ILE A 110 -53.87 -10.58 -1.20
C ILE A 110 -52.90 -11.66 -0.70
N SER A 111 -53.20 -12.95 -0.93
CA SER A 111 -52.32 -14.05 -0.53
C SER A 111 -50.98 -14.02 -1.30
N ILE A 112 -51.01 -13.64 -2.58
CA ILE A 112 -49.81 -13.54 -3.40
C ILE A 112 -48.94 -12.37 -2.91
N LEU A 113 -49.54 -11.25 -2.54
CA LEU A 113 -48.79 -10.11 -1.96
C LEU A 113 -48.17 -10.49 -0.60
N LEU A 114 -48.96 -11.20 0.25
CA LEU A 114 -48.45 -11.67 1.55
C LEU A 114 -47.33 -12.69 1.38
N TYR A 115 -47.49 -13.63 0.42
CA TYR A 115 -46.42 -14.56 0.04
C TYR A 115 -45.16 -13.84 -0.36
N TRP A 116 -45.22 -12.78 -1.18
CA TRP A 116 -44.06 -12.02 -1.61
C TRP A 116 -43.29 -11.41 -0.42
N PHE A 117 -43.99 -10.81 0.54
CA PHE A 117 -43.35 -10.30 1.77
C PHE A 117 -42.72 -11.41 2.62
N LEU A 118 -43.44 -12.52 2.83
CA LEU A 118 -42.94 -13.65 3.60
C LEU A 118 -41.75 -14.32 2.90
N GLN A 119 -41.80 -14.43 1.59
CA GLN A 119 -40.71 -14.95 0.77
C GLN A 119 -39.43 -14.11 0.95
N MET A 120 -39.55 -12.81 0.88
CA MET A 120 -38.41 -11.92 1.15
C MET A 120 -37.87 -12.07 2.59
N PHE A 121 -38.77 -12.19 3.56
CA PHE A 121 -38.40 -12.38 4.96
C PHE A 121 -37.65 -13.70 5.19
N PHE A 122 -38.19 -14.83 4.70
CA PHE A 122 -37.54 -16.13 4.89
C PHE A 122 -36.25 -16.29 4.08
N LEU A 123 -36.19 -15.79 2.86
CA LEU A 123 -34.95 -15.83 2.07
C LEU A 123 -33.87 -14.88 2.57
N GLY A 124 -34.24 -13.64 2.93
CA GLY A 124 -33.33 -12.62 3.31
C GLY A 124 -32.99 -12.60 4.80
N GLY A 125 -34.01 -12.82 5.65
CA GLY A 125 -33.86 -12.68 7.11
C GLY A 125 -32.82 -13.61 7.70
N LEU A 126 -32.81 -14.90 7.30
CA LEU A 126 -31.81 -15.86 7.80
C LEU A 126 -30.40 -15.52 7.33
N ARG A 127 -30.24 -15.01 6.12
CA ARG A 127 -28.94 -14.55 5.60
C ARG A 127 -28.41 -13.35 6.37
N VAL A 128 -29.28 -12.38 6.63
CA VAL A 128 -28.93 -11.18 7.42
C VAL A 128 -28.65 -11.57 8.87
N ALA A 129 -29.47 -12.42 9.47
CA ALA A 129 -29.26 -12.95 10.82
C ALA A 129 -27.93 -13.72 10.93
N TYR A 130 -27.65 -14.62 9.99
CA TYR A 130 -26.38 -15.35 9.95
C TYR A 130 -25.17 -14.39 9.87
N ARG A 131 -25.25 -13.38 9.01
CA ARG A 131 -24.21 -12.33 8.91
C ARG A 131 -24.05 -11.60 10.22
N TYR A 132 -25.15 -11.16 10.85
CA TYR A 132 -25.14 -10.44 12.13
C TYR A 132 -24.53 -11.29 13.26
N PHE A 133 -24.96 -12.54 13.42
CA PHE A 133 -24.43 -13.46 14.43
C PHE A 133 -22.96 -13.80 14.18
N HIS A 134 -22.59 -13.98 12.93
CA HIS A 134 -21.18 -14.25 12.59
C HIS A 134 -20.30 -13.05 12.89
N TYR A 135 -20.77 -11.85 12.58
CA TYR A 135 -20.11 -10.59 12.91
C TYR A 135 -20.00 -10.38 14.43
N ALA A 136 -21.11 -10.55 15.17
CA ALA A 136 -21.10 -10.42 16.62
C ALA A 136 -20.16 -11.42 17.31
N ARG A 137 -20.16 -12.70 16.87
CA ARG A 137 -19.22 -13.73 17.37
C ARG A 137 -17.76 -13.41 17.01
N MET A 138 -17.50 -12.84 15.85
CA MET A 138 -16.16 -12.43 15.47
C MET A 138 -15.66 -11.31 16.37
N LEU A 139 -16.48 -10.30 16.62
CA LEU A 139 -16.17 -9.21 17.56
C LEU A 139 -15.87 -9.74 18.96
N GLN A 140 -16.68 -10.68 19.48
CA GLN A 140 -16.42 -11.30 20.79
C GLN A 140 -15.11 -12.10 20.80
N ARG A 141 -14.81 -12.87 19.76
CA ARG A 141 -13.54 -13.62 19.65
C ARG A 141 -12.33 -12.72 19.57
N VAL A 142 -12.40 -11.60 18.86
CA VAL A 142 -11.33 -10.61 18.78
C VAL A 142 -11.13 -9.95 20.17
N ARG A 143 -12.19 -9.70 20.92
CA ARG A 143 -12.13 -9.14 22.28
C ARG A 143 -11.50 -10.08 23.30
N VAL A 144 -11.64 -11.40 23.12
CA VAL A 144 -11.12 -12.42 24.05
C VAL A 144 -9.69 -12.86 23.71
N ALA A 145 -9.23 -12.69 22.46
CA ALA A 145 -7.93 -13.15 21.99
C ALA A 145 -6.94 -11.99 21.94
N ASP A 146 -6.28 -11.62 23.05
CA ASP A 146 -5.12 -10.68 23.11
C ASP A 146 -5.14 -9.53 22.07
N ALA A 147 -6.32 -9.06 21.71
CA ALA A 147 -6.45 -7.99 20.73
C ALA A 147 -6.22 -6.64 21.39
N THR A 148 -5.37 -5.85 20.80
CA THR A 148 -4.97 -4.54 21.30
C THR A 148 -6.05 -3.51 21.02
N PRO A 149 -6.64 -2.84 22.05
CA PRO A 149 -7.58 -1.74 21.86
C PRO A 149 -6.91 -0.61 21.06
N THR A 150 -7.51 -0.27 19.93
CA THR A 150 -6.88 0.56 18.89
C THR A 150 -7.83 1.68 18.47
N LEU A 151 -7.36 2.92 18.49
CA LEU A 151 -8.01 4.04 17.82
C LEU A 151 -7.56 4.11 16.35
N VAL A 152 -8.49 4.44 15.47
CA VAL A 152 -8.21 4.66 14.05
C VAL A 152 -8.27 6.16 13.77
N LEU A 153 -7.25 6.70 13.15
CA LEU A 153 -7.15 8.09 12.76
C LEU A 153 -7.19 8.23 11.24
N GLY A 154 -8.20 8.90 10.71
CA GLY A 154 -8.39 9.11 9.28
C GLY A 154 -9.84 9.34 8.91
N ARG A 155 -10.09 9.71 7.65
CA ARG A 155 -11.44 9.92 7.11
C ARG A 155 -12.27 8.63 7.16
N ALA A 156 -13.57 8.76 7.16
CA ALA A 156 -14.53 7.65 7.17
C ALA A 156 -14.25 6.58 6.11
N ALA A 157 -13.87 6.98 4.90
CA ALA A 157 -13.55 6.08 3.80
C ALA A 157 -12.34 5.16 4.10
N ASP A 158 -11.28 5.72 4.68
CA ASP A 158 -10.07 4.95 5.03
C ASP A 158 -10.33 4.01 6.20
N ALA A 159 -11.10 4.48 7.21
CA ALA A 159 -11.52 3.66 8.34
C ALA A 159 -12.36 2.45 7.88
N GLU A 160 -13.22 2.62 6.85
CA GLU A 160 -13.98 1.52 6.28
C GLU A 160 -13.07 0.43 5.69
N VAL A 161 -11.99 0.81 4.98
CA VAL A 161 -11.03 -0.14 4.41
C VAL A 161 -10.37 -0.99 5.50
N LEU A 162 -9.93 -0.35 6.59
CA LEU A 162 -9.34 -1.05 7.74
C LEU A 162 -10.34 -2.00 8.39
N LEU A 163 -11.56 -1.54 8.67
CA LEU A 163 -12.61 -2.34 9.30
C LEU A 163 -12.98 -3.54 8.42
N ARG A 164 -13.05 -3.36 7.10
CA ARG A 164 -13.27 -4.46 6.14
C ARG A 164 -12.14 -5.48 6.17
N SER A 165 -10.90 -5.03 6.32
CA SER A 165 -9.71 -5.90 6.42
C SER A 165 -9.70 -6.69 7.73
N ILE A 166 -10.16 -6.10 8.83
CA ILE A 166 -10.37 -6.80 10.11
C ILE A 166 -11.51 -7.84 9.98
N GLU A 167 -12.65 -7.46 9.40
CA GLU A 167 -13.78 -8.37 9.17
C GLU A 167 -13.43 -9.57 8.27
N SER A 168 -12.58 -9.37 7.28
CA SER A 168 -12.11 -10.46 6.40
C SER A 168 -11.12 -11.40 7.10
N GLY A 169 -10.52 -10.96 8.23
CA GLY A 169 -9.46 -11.67 8.95
C GLY A 169 -8.08 -11.48 8.36
N ALA A 170 -7.92 -10.53 7.43
CA ALA A 170 -6.62 -10.15 6.87
C ALA A 170 -5.75 -9.45 7.92
N VAL A 171 -6.36 -8.58 8.74
CA VAL A 171 -5.72 -7.93 9.88
C VAL A 171 -6.19 -8.59 11.16
N LYS A 172 -5.24 -9.06 11.99
CA LYS A 172 -5.51 -9.79 13.24
C LYS A 172 -4.96 -9.01 14.44
N LYS A 173 -5.43 -9.36 15.64
CA LYS A 173 -4.97 -8.79 16.93
C LYS A 173 -5.25 -7.28 17.11
N ILE A 174 -6.23 -6.73 16.42
CA ILE A 174 -6.66 -5.34 16.55
C ILE A 174 -8.11 -5.30 16.99
N TRP A 175 -8.39 -4.53 18.02
CA TRP A 175 -9.72 -4.22 18.50
C TRP A 175 -10.00 -2.73 18.28
N PRO A 176 -10.71 -2.33 17.21
CA PRO A 176 -11.03 -0.93 16.99
C PRO A 176 -12.07 -0.45 17.98
N VAL A 177 -11.76 0.60 18.74
CA VAL A 177 -12.64 1.18 19.77
C VAL A 177 -13.30 2.49 19.34
N GLY A 178 -12.76 3.15 18.32
CA GLY A 178 -13.30 4.38 17.77
C GLY A 178 -12.50 4.91 16.59
N VAL A 179 -13.06 5.89 15.91
CA VAL A 179 -12.41 6.62 14.81
C VAL A 179 -12.29 8.08 15.19
N LEU A 180 -11.16 8.72 14.91
CA LEU A 180 -10.98 10.17 14.90
C LEU A 180 -10.80 10.61 13.44
N SER A 181 -11.59 11.58 12.99
CA SER A 181 -11.55 12.04 11.60
C SER A 181 -11.12 13.50 11.51
N PRO A 182 -10.19 13.83 10.57
CA PRO A 182 -9.85 15.21 10.27
C PRO A 182 -10.98 15.99 9.58
N SER A 183 -12.07 15.30 9.21
CA SER A 183 -13.22 15.88 8.54
C SER A 183 -14.39 16.12 9.50
N SER A 184 -14.81 17.35 9.63
CA SER A 184 -16.00 17.70 10.43
C SER A 184 -17.29 17.03 9.92
N ALA A 185 -17.36 16.70 8.63
CA ALA A 185 -18.49 16.00 8.01
C ALA A 185 -18.68 14.58 8.56
N ASP A 186 -17.63 13.94 9.05
CA ASP A 186 -17.67 12.57 9.57
C ASP A 186 -18.10 12.51 11.05
N ARG A 187 -18.15 13.64 11.75
CA ARG A 187 -18.44 13.73 13.19
C ARG A 187 -19.80 13.15 13.54
N GLY A 188 -19.82 12.24 14.50
CA GLY A 188 -21.06 11.59 14.97
C GLY A 188 -21.59 10.48 14.06
N GLN A 189 -20.96 10.24 12.92
CA GLN A 189 -21.30 9.11 12.05
C GLN A 189 -20.85 7.78 12.65
N SER A 190 -21.46 6.69 12.18
CA SER A 190 -21.06 5.34 12.53
C SER A 190 -20.61 4.60 11.27
N ILE A 191 -19.37 4.11 11.27
CA ILE A 191 -18.76 3.38 10.17
C ILE A 191 -18.72 1.91 10.56
N ARG A 192 -19.53 1.07 9.93
CA ARG A 192 -19.64 -0.38 10.25
C ARG A 192 -19.85 -0.65 11.75
N GLY A 193 -20.64 0.19 12.42
CA GLY A 193 -20.92 0.07 13.86
C GLY A 193 -19.87 0.69 14.78
N LEU A 194 -18.76 1.20 14.26
CA LEU A 194 -17.77 1.96 15.00
C LEU A 194 -18.05 3.46 14.90
N ARG A 195 -18.10 4.15 16.02
CA ARG A 195 -18.43 5.59 16.05
C ARG A 195 -17.22 6.46 15.75
N VAL A 196 -17.44 7.55 15.01
CA VAL A 196 -16.51 8.67 14.93
C VAL A 196 -16.65 9.48 16.22
N LEU A 197 -15.63 9.40 17.06
CA LEU A 197 -15.65 9.94 18.43
C LEU A 197 -15.32 11.44 18.50
N GLY A 198 -14.62 11.96 17.51
CA GLY A 198 -14.21 13.34 17.45
C GLY A 198 -13.27 13.66 16.32
N ASP A 199 -12.64 14.83 16.42
CA ASP A 199 -11.57 15.28 15.54
C ASP A 199 -10.21 14.80 16.07
N ILE A 200 -9.18 14.99 15.25
CA ILE A 200 -7.77 14.75 15.61
C ILE A 200 -7.38 15.55 16.87
N GLU A 201 -7.90 16.76 17.00
CA GLU A 201 -7.62 17.63 18.14
C GLU A 201 -8.23 17.12 19.45
N ASP A 202 -9.23 16.25 19.39
CA ASP A 202 -9.89 15.65 20.55
C ASP A 202 -9.16 14.41 21.10
N LEU A 203 -7.98 14.03 20.56
CA LEU A 203 -7.28 12.76 20.84
C LEU A 203 -7.12 12.48 22.33
N GLU A 204 -6.61 13.45 23.13
CA GLU A 204 -6.39 13.28 24.57
C GLU A 204 -7.70 13.08 25.33
N GLN A 205 -8.72 13.86 24.98
CA GLN A 205 -10.03 13.79 25.61
C GLN A 205 -10.71 12.46 25.31
N VAL A 206 -10.64 11.99 24.05
CA VAL A 206 -11.21 10.72 23.62
C VAL A 206 -10.50 9.54 24.30
N VAL A 207 -9.18 9.57 24.41
CA VAL A 207 -8.42 8.52 25.11
C VAL A 207 -8.83 8.47 26.59
N ALA A 208 -8.92 9.62 27.27
CA ALA A 208 -9.35 9.69 28.67
C ALA A 208 -10.80 9.23 28.85
N ASP A 209 -11.71 9.53 27.92
CA ASP A 209 -13.09 9.09 27.95
C ASP A 209 -13.24 7.57 27.76
N LEU A 210 -12.46 6.98 26.87
CA LEU A 210 -12.40 5.54 26.66
C LEU A 210 -11.83 4.82 27.89
N GLU A 211 -10.79 5.37 28.50
CA GLU A 211 -10.19 4.81 29.71
C GLU A 211 -11.17 4.83 30.89
N ARG A 212 -11.96 5.90 31.06
CA ARG A 212 -13.06 5.96 32.05
C ARG A 212 -14.16 4.92 31.82
N ARG A 213 -14.34 4.46 30.57
CA ARG A 213 -15.26 3.38 30.20
C ARG A 213 -14.66 1.99 30.35
N GLY A 214 -13.41 1.89 30.81
CA GLY A 214 -12.68 0.61 30.97
C GLY A 214 -12.01 0.10 29.69
N GLU A 215 -11.92 0.91 28.66
CA GLU A 215 -11.25 0.58 27.39
C GLU A 215 -9.91 1.31 27.31
N ARG A 216 -8.84 0.66 27.79
CA ARG A 216 -7.49 1.24 27.75
C ARG A 216 -6.92 1.14 26.34
N VAL A 217 -6.90 2.24 25.62
CA VAL A 217 -6.27 2.35 24.30
C VAL A 217 -4.75 2.26 24.44
N THR A 218 -4.12 1.42 23.64
CA THR A 218 -2.65 1.25 23.62
C THR A 218 -2.04 1.44 22.24
N ARG A 219 -2.89 1.50 21.19
CA ARG A 219 -2.46 1.65 19.81
C ARG A 219 -3.28 2.68 19.05
N LEU A 220 -2.60 3.42 18.18
CA LEU A 220 -3.17 4.33 17.19
C LEU A 220 -2.82 3.83 15.79
N VAL A 221 -3.80 3.67 14.92
CA VAL A 221 -3.59 3.35 13.50
C VAL A 221 -3.85 4.60 12.67
N LEU A 222 -2.82 5.06 11.97
CA LEU A 222 -2.88 6.20 11.06
C LEU A 222 -3.29 5.70 9.67
N ALA A 223 -4.39 6.21 9.16
CA ALA A 223 -4.81 6.00 7.77
C ALA A 223 -4.16 7.03 6.85
N PRO A 224 -4.10 6.82 5.51
CA PRO A 224 -3.45 7.74 4.58
C PRO A 224 -3.91 9.19 4.71
N SER A 225 -5.19 9.43 4.94
CA SER A 225 -5.75 10.78 5.14
C SER A 225 -5.30 11.48 6.42
N ALA A 226 -4.81 10.74 7.42
CA ALA A 226 -4.23 11.31 8.63
C ALA A 226 -2.76 11.73 8.45
N LEU A 227 -2.14 11.36 7.35
CA LEU A 227 -0.76 11.68 7.01
C LEU A 227 -0.65 12.82 5.98
N THR A 228 -1.78 13.42 5.59
CA THR A 228 -1.78 14.60 4.72
C THR A 228 -1.30 15.85 5.49
N PRO A 229 -0.68 16.83 4.83
CA PRO A 229 -0.22 18.07 5.48
C PRO A 229 -1.32 18.81 6.24
N GLU A 230 -2.57 18.74 5.74
CA GLU A 230 -3.74 19.37 6.34
C GLU A 230 -4.08 18.77 7.72
N ALA A 231 -3.79 17.48 7.93
CA ALA A 231 -4.02 16.77 9.19
C ALA A 231 -2.95 17.02 10.26
N ARG A 232 -1.87 17.74 9.94
CA ARG A 232 -0.73 18.05 10.83
C ARG A 232 -0.19 16.82 11.57
N PRO A 233 0.26 15.79 10.85
CA PRO A 233 0.63 14.50 11.44
C PRO A 233 1.75 14.58 12.48
N GLU A 234 2.63 15.59 12.43
CA GLU A 234 3.65 15.81 13.46
C GLU A 234 3.04 16.05 14.84
N ALA A 235 2.00 16.89 14.89
CA ALA A 235 1.29 17.17 16.14
C ALA A 235 0.63 15.91 16.68
N ILE A 236 0.03 15.10 15.80
CA ILE A 236 -0.60 13.81 16.13
C ILE A 236 0.43 12.87 16.76
N LEU A 237 1.59 12.72 16.13
CA LEU A 237 2.64 11.81 16.56
C LEU A 237 3.20 12.19 17.93
N ILE A 238 3.41 13.49 18.18
CA ILE A 238 3.87 14.00 19.47
C ILE A 238 2.83 13.72 20.56
N ARG A 239 1.54 13.99 20.29
CA ARG A 239 0.44 13.78 21.23
C ARG A 239 0.22 12.30 21.54
N ALA A 240 0.22 11.44 20.52
CA ALA A 240 0.09 10.00 20.68
C ALA A 240 1.24 9.42 21.55
N ARG A 241 2.47 9.88 21.36
CA ARG A 241 3.61 9.48 22.20
C ARG A 241 3.49 9.93 23.63
N LYS A 242 3.04 11.17 23.88
CA LYS A 242 2.78 11.66 25.25
C LYS A 242 1.76 10.80 25.97
N LEU A 243 0.80 10.23 25.25
CA LEU A 243 -0.20 9.30 25.78
C LEU A 243 0.30 7.83 25.85
N GLY A 244 1.53 7.55 25.48
CA GLY A 244 2.10 6.20 25.48
C GLY A 244 1.50 5.26 24.45
N LEU A 245 0.87 5.78 23.39
CA LEU A 245 0.25 4.99 22.33
C LEU A 245 1.30 4.49 21.33
N SER A 246 1.30 3.20 21.05
CA SER A 246 2.06 2.64 19.94
C SER A 246 1.38 3.01 18.61
N MET A 247 2.17 3.38 17.60
CA MET A 247 1.64 3.85 16.33
C MET A 247 1.90 2.86 15.21
N SER A 248 0.92 2.69 14.34
CA SER A 248 1.00 1.88 13.12
C SER A 248 0.31 2.62 11.99
N GLN A 249 0.71 2.34 10.76
CA GLN A 249 0.16 2.97 9.56
C GLN A 249 -0.61 1.94 8.73
N LEU A 250 -1.72 2.38 8.16
CA LEU A 250 -2.42 1.65 7.11
C LEU A 250 -1.77 2.02 5.77
N PRO A 251 -1.20 1.06 5.02
CA PRO A 251 -0.62 1.36 3.71
C PRO A 251 -1.69 1.88 2.75
N SER A 252 -1.30 2.77 1.85
CA SER A 252 -2.18 3.23 0.77
C SER A 252 -2.57 2.06 -0.14
N LEU A 253 -3.75 2.11 -0.74
CA LEU A 253 -4.24 1.09 -1.67
C LEU A 253 -3.41 0.99 -2.96
N ASP A 254 -2.59 2.01 -3.24
CA ASP A 254 -1.67 2.07 -4.38
C ASP A 254 -0.34 1.33 -4.12
N ALA A 255 -0.10 0.83 -2.90
CA ALA A 255 1.07 0.03 -2.58
C ALA A 255 0.88 -1.40 -3.10
N GLU A 256 1.75 -1.83 -4.01
CA GLU A 256 1.76 -3.19 -4.54
C GLU A 256 2.07 -4.21 -3.44
N GLY A 257 1.06 -5.02 -3.07
CA GLY A 257 1.22 -6.10 -2.10
C GLY A 257 -0.06 -6.91 -1.89
N PRO A 258 0.06 -8.24 -1.63
CA PRO A 258 -1.08 -9.17 -1.60
C PRO A 258 -1.98 -9.07 -0.34
N ALA A 259 -1.62 -8.29 0.68
CA ALA A 259 -2.42 -8.18 1.91
C ALA A 259 -2.19 -6.83 2.60
N VAL A 260 -3.25 -6.26 3.17
CA VAL A 260 -3.17 -5.10 4.06
C VAL A 260 -2.47 -5.51 5.35
N GLN A 261 -1.22 -5.09 5.52
CA GLN A 261 -0.45 -5.28 6.74
C GLN A 261 -0.20 -3.91 7.39
N LEU A 262 -0.46 -3.80 8.69
CA LEU A 262 -0.10 -2.59 9.42
C LEU A 262 1.41 -2.55 9.62
N ALA A 263 2.04 -1.49 9.13
CA ALA A 263 3.45 -1.22 9.33
C ALA A 263 3.66 -0.21 10.49
N PRO A 264 4.79 -0.25 11.22
CA PRO A 264 5.18 0.87 12.05
C PRO A 264 5.29 2.15 11.21
N VAL A 265 4.97 3.31 11.78
CA VAL A 265 5.20 4.60 11.11
C VAL A 265 6.70 4.77 10.92
N ALA A 266 7.13 4.81 9.68
CA ALA A 266 8.52 5.04 9.32
C ALA A 266 8.86 6.54 9.36
N VAL A 267 10.15 6.87 9.45
CA VAL A 267 10.60 8.28 9.44
C VAL A 267 10.30 8.92 8.08
N GLU A 268 10.29 8.14 7.03
CA GLU A 268 9.96 8.54 5.65
C GLU A 268 8.52 9.06 5.53
N ASP A 269 7.58 8.52 6.32
CA ASP A 269 6.17 8.94 6.34
C ASP A 269 6.00 10.36 6.89
N LEU A 270 7.03 10.89 7.56
CA LEU A 270 7.06 12.25 8.13
C LEU A 270 7.46 13.33 7.11
N LEU A 271 7.84 12.97 5.90
CA LEU A 271 8.24 13.95 4.87
C LEU A 271 7.10 14.85 4.39
N LEU A 272 5.86 14.49 4.62
CA LEU A 272 4.62 15.31 4.46
C LEU A 272 4.50 16.03 3.11
N ARG A 273 5.23 15.62 2.10
CA ARG A 273 5.15 16.16 0.76
C ARG A 273 4.78 15.06 -0.23
N PRO A 274 4.03 15.37 -1.29
CA PRO A 274 3.74 14.39 -2.32
C PRO A 274 5.04 13.90 -2.94
N SER A 275 5.15 12.59 -3.15
CA SER A 275 6.26 12.00 -3.90
C SER A 275 6.30 12.60 -5.30
N VAL A 276 7.52 12.79 -5.82
CA VAL A 276 7.70 13.23 -7.20
C VAL A 276 7.17 12.13 -8.13
N LYS A 277 6.41 12.52 -9.16
CA LYS A 277 5.97 11.57 -10.19
C LYS A 277 7.18 11.11 -11.01
N ILE A 278 7.51 9.84 -10.89
CA ILE A 278 8.60 9.19 -11.61
C ILE A 278 8.02 8.45 -12.81
N ASP A 279 8.60 8.67 -13.98
CA ASP A 279 8.29 7.87 -15.19
C ASP A 279 9.15 6.60 -15.19
N TYR A 280 8.68 5.56 -14.53
CA TYR A 280 9.39 4.29 -14.41
C TYR A 280 9.63 3.60 -15.77
N ARG A 281 8.76 3.76 -16.77
CA ARG A 281 8.99 3.22 -18.11
C ARG A 281 10.20 3.87 -18.78
N ARG A 282 10.36 5.17 -18.61
CA ARG A 282 11.53 5.89 -19.12
C ARG A 282 12.80 5.40 -18.46
N LEU A 283 12.79 5.21 -17.11
CA LEU A 283 13.95 4.69 -16.39
C LEU A 283 14.32 3.28 -16.85
N GLU A 284 13.35 2.41 -17.01
CA GLU A 284 13.53 1.05 -17.52
C GLU A 284 14.14 1.06 -18.95
N ASN A 285 13.60 1.85 -19.86
CA ASN A 285 14.12 1.98 -21.22
C ASN A 285 15.57 2.51 -21.25
N PHE A 286 15.91 3.43 -20.35
CA PHE A 286 17.26 4.00 -20.26
C PHE A 286 18.30 3.00 -19.76
N VAL A 287 17.93 2.13 -18.80
CA VAL A 287 18.82 1.20 -18.11
C VAL A 287 18.84 -0.18 -18.76
N SER A 288 17.72 -0.62 -19.32
CA SER A 288 17.56 -1.97 -19.85
C SER A 288 18.61 -2.30 -20.89
N ALA A 289 19.17 -3.52 -20.79
CA ALA A 289 20.22 -4.05 -21.65
C ALA A 289 21.55 -3.26 -21.65
N LYS A 290 21.75 -2.29 -20.75
CA LYS A 290 22.99 -1.51 -20.64
C LYS A 290 24.01 -2.15 -19.71
N ALA A 291 25.30 -1.88 -19.98
CA ALA A 291 26.42 -2.18 -19.10
C ALA A 291 26.70 -0.97 -18.21
N ILE A 292 26.61 -1.13 -16.90
CA ILE A 292 26.61 -0.01 -15.95
C ILE A 292 27.72 -0.20 -14.91
N VAL A 293 28.45 0.87 -14.62
CA VAL A 293 29.41 0.96 -13.51
C VAL A 293 28.83 1.84 -12.41
N VAL A 294 28.91 1.39 -11.17
CA VAL A 294 28.60 2.20 -9.98
C VAL A 294 29.82 2.23 -9.07
N THR A 295 30.41 3.41 -8.85
CA THR A 295 31.49 3.60 -7.87
C THR A 295 30.93 4.06 -6.53
N GLY A 296 31.52 3.61 -5.43
CA GLY A 296 30.95 3.81 -4.10
C GLY A 296 29.66 2.99 -3.90
N GLY A 297 29.60 1.82 -4.52
CA GLY A 297 28.41 0.97 -4.54
C GLY A 297 28.02 0.37 -3.20
N GLY A 298 28.91 0.37 -2.20
CA GLY A 298 28.61 -0.04 -0.82
C GLY A 298 28.02 1.08 0.05
N GLY A 299 28.02 2.33 -0.42
CA GLY A 299 27.39 3.47 0.26
C GLY A 299 25.86 3.46 0.11
N SER A 300 25.15 4.26 0.92
CA SER A 300 23.69 4.31 0.93
C SER A 300 23.09 4.69 -0.44
N ILE A 301 23.68 5.66 -1.15
CA ILE A 301 23.21 6.06 -2.49
C ILE A 301 23.67 5.05 -3.54
N GLY A 302 24.94 4.63 -3.50
CA GLY A 302 25.50 3.70 -4.48
C GLY A 302 24.80 2.34 -4.45
N SER A 303 24.49 1.79 -3.28
CA SER A 303 23.77 0.52 -3.14
C SER A 303 22.34 0.58 -3.66
N GLU A 304 21.63 1.69 -3.41
CA GLU A 304 20.29 1.90 -3.97
C GLU A 304 20.34 2.09 -5.49
N ILE A 305 21.33 2.82 -6.03
CA ILE A 305 21.51 2.89 -7.49
C ILE A 305 21.76 1.49 -8.06
N CYS A 306 22.65 0.68 -7.46
CA CYS A 306 22.87 -0.71 -7.88
C CYS A 306 21.55 -1.50 -7.89
N ASP A 307 20.74 -1.36 -6.83
CA ASP A 307 19.42 -1.98 -6.72
C ASP A 307 18.47 -1.58 -7.85
N ARG A 308 18.46 -0.29 -8.21
CA ARG A 308 17.68 0.24 -9.33
C ARG A 308 18.17 -0.30 -10.68
N MET A 309 19.47 -0.38 -10.90
CA MET A 309 20.03 -0.92 -12.14
C MET A 309 19.60 -2.37 -12.36
N VAL A 310 19.64 -3.18 -11.32
CA VAL A 310 19.16 -4.58 -11.36
C VAL A 310 17.63 -4.61 -11.58
N THR A 311 16.87 -3.77 -10.90
CA THR A 311 15.40 -3.72 -11.02
C THR A 311 14.96 -3.29 -12.42
N PHE A 312 15.67 -2.35 -13.06
CA PHE A 312 15.36 -1.86 -14.41
C PHE A 312 16.02 -2.67 -15.54
N GLY A 313 16.59 -3.84 -15.23
CA GLY A 313 17.03 -4.80 -16.23
C GLY A 313 18.35 -4.43 -16.94
N ALA A 314 19.31 -3.85 -16.24
CA ALA A 314 20.68 -3.72 -16.77
C ALA A 314 21.24 -5.08 -17.21
N SER A 315 21.95 -5.14 -18.33
CA SER A 315 22.57 -6.39 -18.78
C SER A 315 23.74 -6.82 -17.90
N ARG A 316 24.60 -5.85 -17.53
CA ARG A 316 25.76 -6.06 -16.68
C ARG A 316 25.92 -4.90 -15.70
N LEU A 317 26.27 -5.21 -14.47
CA LEU A 317 26.53 -4.24 -13.41
C LEU A 317 27.89 -4.48 -12.78
N LEU A 318 28.81 -3.50 -12.84
CA LEU A 318 30.06 -3.49 -12.10
C LEU A 318 29.95 -2.58 -10.88
N VAL A 319 30.01 -3.18 -9.72
CA VAL A 319 30.05 -2.48 -8.42
C VAL A 319 31.49 -2.26 -7.99
N VAL A 320 31.92 -1.01 -7.89
CA VAL A 320 33.27 -0.63 -7.44
C VAL A 320 33.18 -0.01 -6.06
N GLU A 321 33.87 -0.59 -5.09
CA GLU A 321 33.87 -0.15 -3.69
C GLU A 321 35.27 -0.37 -3.08
N HIS A 322 35.73 0.55 -2.23
CA HIS A 322 37.02 0.40 -1.55
C HIS A 322 36.92 -0.45 -0.27
N SER A 323 35.77 -0.47 0.38
CA SER A 323 35.49 -1.25 1.57
C SER A 323 35.03 -2.66 1.20
N GLU A 324 35.84 -3.68 1.51
CA GLU A 324 35.48 -5.08 1.27
C GLU A 324 34.15 -5.48 1.95
N PRO A 325 33.93 -5.18 3.25
CA PRO A 325 32.68 -5.56 3.91
C PRO A 325 31.44 -4.90 3.29
N ALA A 326 31.56 -3.64 2.86
CA ALA A 326 30.47 -2.93 2.21
C ALA A 326 30.18 -3.50 0.80
N LEU A 327 31.22 -3.85 0.05
CA LEU A 327 31.08 -4.53 -1.24
C LEU A 327 30.38 -5.89 -1.07
N HIS A 328 30.85 -6.69 -0.12
CA HIS A 328 30.25 -8.01 0.15
C HIS A 328 28.74 -7.90 0.46
N ALA A 329 28.37 -7.00 1.39
CA ALA A 329 26.98 -6.82 1.80
C ALA A 329 26.05 -6.43 0.63
N VAL A 330 26.50 -5.49 -0.24
CA VAL A 330 25.67 -5.09 -1.39
C VAL A 330 25.57 -6.21 -2.43
N LEU A 331 26.64 -6.97 -2.68
CA LEU A 331 26.59 -8.09 -3.63
C LEU A 331 25.65 -9.21 -3.17
N GLU A 332 25.64 -9.54 -1.88
CA GLU A 332 24.69 -10.51 -1.31
C GLU A 332 23.24 -10.06 -1.50
N THR A 333 22.96 -8.78 -1.20
CA THR A 333 21.63 -8.20 -1.38
C THR A 333 21.17 -8.25 -2.84
N LEU A 334 22.05 -7.91 -3.78
CA LEU A 334 21.73 -7.89 -5.21
C LEU A 334 21.54 -9.30 -5.78
N LYS A 335 22.37 -10.28 -5.38
CA LYS A 335 22.26 -11.68 -5.81
C LYS A 335 20.97 -12.33 -5.32
N ALA A 336 20.49 -11.97 -4.12
CA ALA A 336 19.24 -12.49 -3.57
C ALA A 336 18.01 -12.17 -4.46
N LYS A 337 18.09 -11.16 -5.34
CA LYS A 337 17.00 -10.79 -6.26
C LYS A 337 16.82 -11.75 -7.45
N GLN A 338 17.75 -12.66 -7.69
CA GLN A 338 17.68 -13.66 -8.77
C GLN A 338 17.36 -13.03 -10.15
N SER A 339 17.95 -11.87 -10.45
CA SER A 339 17.77 -11.16 -11.73
C SER A 339 18.65 -11.76 -12.83
N SER A 340 18.35 -11.43 -14.10
CA SER A 340 19.16 -11.78 -15.27
C SER A 340 20.41 -10.90 -15.43
N THR A 341 20.58 -9.86 -14.61
CA THR A 341 21.74 -8.97 -14.66
C THR A 341 23.02 -9.69 -14.23
N GLU A 342 24.08 -9.64 -15.04
CA GLU A 342 25.41 -10.09 -14.63
C GLU A 342 26.02 -9.10 -13.64
N ILE A 343 26.18 -9.50 -12.36
CA ILE A 343 26.65 -8.64 -11.29
C ILE A 343 28.11 -8.97 -10.95
N LEU A 344 28.99 -7.99 -11.12
CA LEU A 344 30.42 -8.07 -10.82
C LEU A 344 30.80 -7.08 -9.71
N GLY A 345 31.53 -7.55 -8.70
CA GLY A 345 32.11 -6.70 -7.66
C GLY A 345 33.61 -6.57 -7.80
N ARG A 346 34.16 -5.37 -7.59
CA ARG A 346 35.61 -5.15 -7.58
C ARG A 346 35.98 -4.19 -6.43
N ILE A 347 36.98 -4.60 -5.65
CA ILE A 347 37.59 -3.73 -4.65
C ILE A 347 38.54 -2.79 -5.37
N ALA A 348 38.25 -1.49 -5.31
CA ALA A 348 39.13 -0.44 -5.81
C ALA A 348 38.83 0.90 -5.16
N ASP A 349 39.87 1.69 -4.93
CA ASP A 349 39.79 3.08 -4.50
C ASP A 349 39.76 4.00 -5.73
N VAL A 350 38.83 4.94 -5.78
CA VAL A 350 38.73 5.93 -6.89
C VAL A 350 39.95 6.82 -7.01
N ARG A 351 40.77 6.95 -5.95
CA ARG A 351 42.04 7.66 -5.95
C ARG A 351 43.12 6.94 -6.79
N ASP A 352 43.02 5.62 -6.94
CA ASP A 352 43.94 4.85 -7.76
C ASP A 352 43.54 4.94 -9.25
N ARG A 353 44.13 5.94 -9.93
CA ARG A 353 43.89 6.22 -11.35
C ARG A 353 44.10 4.99 -12.23
N GLN A 354 45.22 4.27 -12.04
CA GLN A 354 45.59 3.13 -12.88
C GLN A 354 44.58 2.00 -12.72
N ARG A 355 44.20 1.70 -11.49
CA ARG A 355 43.20 0.65 -11.19
C ARG A 355 41.83 0.97 -11.79
N ILE A 356 41.34 2.21 -11.60
CA ILE A 356 40.04 2.65 -12.13
C ILE A 356 40.05 2.62 -13.66
N THR A 357 41.08 3.19 -14.29
CA THR A 357 41.20 3.18 -15.77
C THR A 357 41.18 1.76 -16.31
N SER A 358 41.93 0.84 -15.70
CA SER A 358 41.99 -0.57 -16.14
C SER A 358 40.63 -1.27 -15.99
N LEU A 359 39.94 -1.10 -14.85
CA LEU A 359 38.64 -1.72 -14.59
C LEU A 359 37.57 -1.21 -15.57
N VAL A 360 37.49 0.09 -15.79
CA VAL A 360 36.48 0.71 -16.66
C VAL A 360 36.75 0.35 -18.13
N ALA A 361 38.02 0.38 -18.57
CA ALA A 361 38.41 -0.01 -19.92
C ALA A 361 38.12 -1.49 -20.22
N GLN A 362 38.32 -2.39 -19.24
CA GLN A 362 38.01 -3.81 -19.38
C GLN A 362 36.50 -4.07 -19.42
N PHE A 363 35.74 -3.35 -18.61
CA PHE A 363 34.28 -3.55 -18.48
C PHE A 363 33.50 -2.92 -19.63
N LYS A 364 33.96 -1.78 -20.17
CA LYS A 364 33.33 -1.01 -21.27
C LYS A 364 31.89 -0.65 -20.95
N PRO A 365 31.66 0.25 -19.98
CA PRO A 365 30.30 0.64 -19.59
C PRO A 365 29.62 1.52 -20.65
N ASP A 366 28.29 1.40 -20.76
CA ASP A 366 27.46 2.39 -21.42
C ASP A 366 27.23 3.62 -20.52
N ILE A 367 27.05 3.38 -19.20
CA ILE A 367 26.71 4.43 -18.22
C ILE A 367 27.57 4.23 -16.96
N VAL A 368 28.03 5.34 -16.39
CA VAL A 368 28.76 5.36 -15.12
C VAL A 368 28.02 6.21 -14.09
N PHE A 369 27.69 5.65 -12.94
CA PHE A 369 27.22 6.39 -11.77
C PHE A 369 28.35 6.52 -10.75
N HIS A 370 28.74 7.76 -10.46
CA HIS A 370 29.82 8.05 -9.51
C HIS A 370 29.26 8.54 -8.17
N ALA A 371 29.10 7.59 -7.22
CA ALA A 371 28.61 7.86 -5.87
C ALA A 371 29.70 7.79 -4.79
N ALA A 372 30.94 7.47 -5.15
CA ALA A 372 32.08 7.46 -4.22
C ALA A 372 32.45 8.88 -3.78
N ALA A 373 32.40 9.13 -2.47
CA ALA A 373 32.80 10.43 -1.90
C ALA A 373 32.93 10.34 -0.37
N LEU A 374 33.76 11.22 0.20
CA LEU A 374 33.73 11.56 1.62
C LEU A 374 32.69 12.66 1.84
N LYS A 375 31.86 12.57 2.91
CA LYS A 375 30.70 13.45 3.11
C LYS A 375 30.56 14.09 4.50
N HIS A 376 31.32 13.63 5.49
CA HIS A 376 31.21 14.14 6.86
C HIS A 376 31.97 15.44 7.04
N VAL A 377 31.23 16.55 7.13
CA VAL A 377 31.81 17.91 7.21
C VAL A 377 32.85 18.04 8.33
N PRO A 378 32.59 17.67 9.61
CA PRO A 378 33.59 17.84 10.68
C PRO A 378 34.90 17.11 10.44
N MET A 379 34.85 15.93 9.79
CA MET A 379 36.05 15.17 9.45
C MET A 379 36.83 15.86 8.31
N LEU A 380 36.11 16.32 7.29
CA LEU A 380 36.73 16.96 6.13
C LEU A 380 37.31 18.34 6.45
N GLU A 381 36.81 19.03 7.48
CA GLU A 381 37.46 20.27 7.95
C GLU A 381 38.80 19.99 8.63
N GLN A 382 39.02 18.80 9.17
CA GLN A 382 40.29 18.37 9.77
C GLN A 382 41.22 17.77 8.72
N ASP A 383 40.71 16.81 7.93
CA ASP A 383 41.47 16.04 6.93
C ASP A 383 41.05 16.49 5.51
N TRP A 384 41.19 17.79 5.24
CA TRP A 384 40.72 18.40 3.98
C TRP A 384 41.42 17.84 2.74
N ASP A 385 42.68 17.45 2.85
CA ASP A 385 43.46 16.83 1.76
C ASP A 385 42.89 15.47 1.34
N GLU A 386 42.35 14.65 2.25
CA GLU A 386 41.65 13.42 1.93
C GLU A 386 40.34 13.72 1.17
N GLY A 387 39.68 14.82 1.51
CA GLY A 387 38.52 15.34 0.76
C GLY A 387 38.88 15.68 -0.69
N ILE A 388 40.00 16.37 -0.91
CA ILE A 388 40.51 16.71 -2.26
C ILE A 388 40.89 15.43 -3.01
N LYS A 389 41.65 14.54 -2.40
CA LYS A 389 42.06 13.26 -3.04
C LYS A 389 40.87 12.44 -3.49
N THR A 390 39.86 12.31 -2.65
CA THR A 390 38.70 11.45 -2.93
C THR A 390 37.66 12.16 -3.80
N ASN A 391 37.19 13.35 -3.39
CA ASN A 391 36.06 14.01 -4.04
C ASN A 391 36.46 14.72 -5.34
N VAL A 392 37.69 15.24 -5.44
CA VAL A 392 38.17 15.92 -6.64
C VAL A 392 38.92 14.94 -7.55
N PHE A 393 40.09 14.45 -7.13
CA PHE A 393 40.92 13.60 -7.97
C PHE A 393 40.24 12.23 -8.25
N GLY A 394 39.51 11.69 -7.27
CA GLY A 394 38.70 10.47 -7.50
C GLY A 394 37.65 10.68 -8.58
N SER A 395 36.94 11.80 -8.59
CA SER A 395 35.95 12.14 -9.61
C SER A 395 36.63 12.37 -10.99
N ILE A 396 37.78 13.03 -11.04
CA ILE A 396 38.58 13.20 -12.26
C ILE A 396 38.96 11.82 -12.85
N ASN A 397 39.52 10.95 -12.02
CA ASN A 397 39.92 9.60 -12.45
C ASN A 397 38.79 8.80 -13.06
N VAL A 398 37.58 8.86 -12.44
CA VAL A 398 36.40 8.15 -12.93
C VAL A 398 35.88 8.77 -14.23
N ALA A 399 35.84 10.10 -14.32
CA ALA A 399 35.38 10.82 -15.51
C ALA A 399 36.30 10.56 -16.72
N ASP A 400 37.63 10.66 -16.52
CA ASP A 400 38.62 10.38 -17.56
C ASP A 400 38.53 8.90 -18.04
N ALA A 401 38.39 7.96 -17.09
CA ALA A 401 38.27 6.54 -17.41
C ALA A 401 36.98 6.22 -18.19
N ALA A 402 35.85 6.85 -17.80
CA ALA A 402 34.58 6.71 -18.50
C ALA A 402 34.65 7.25 -19.94
N ALA A 403 35.24 8.45 -20.12
CA ALA A 403 35.44 9.07 -21.42
C ALA A 403 36.36 8.22 -22.32
N ALA A 404 37.49 7.75 -21.77
CA ALA A 404 38.42 6.92 -22.49
C ALA A 404 37.85 5.53 -22.90
N ALA A 405 36.90 5.00 -22.11
CA ALA A 405 36.22 3.74 -22.41
C ALA A 405 35.04 3.89 -23.37
N GLY A 406 34.67 5.12 -23.76
CA GLY A 406 33.58 5.38 -24.69
C GLY A 406 32.19 5.26 -24.06
N ALA A 407 32.05 5.51 -22.77
CA ALA A 407 30.74 5.56 -22.11
C ALA A 407 29.85 6.64 -22.76
N ALA A 408 28.54 6.38 -22.83
CA ALA A 408 27.57 7.36 -23.36
C ALA A 408 27.26 8.46 -22.32
N ALA A 409 27.24 8.12 -21.04
CA ALA A 409 26.97 9.06 -19.97
C ALA A 409 27.71 8.74 -18.67
N MET A 410 28.06 9.79 -17.92
CA MET A 410 28.49 9.70 -16.54
C MET A 410 27.63 10.60 -15.66
N VAL A 411 27.10 10.07 -14.60
CA VAL A 411 26.33 10.82 -13.59
C VAL A 411 27.15 10.94 -12.31
N MET A 412 27.53 12.15 -11.97
CA MET A 412 28.22 12.48 -10.73
C MET A 412 27.23 12.87 -9.64
N ILE A 413 27.27 12.19 -8.51
CA ILE A 413 26.48 12.53 -7.34
C ILE A 413 27.12 13.72 -6.60
N SER A 414 26.39 14.82 -6.52
CA SER A 414 26.78 16.04 -5.82
C SER A 414 25.80 16.38 -4.69
N THR A 415 25.91 17.57 -4.14
CA THR A 415 25.18 18.02 -2.95
C THR A 415 24.70 19.46 -3.10
N ASP A 416 23.64 19.84 -2.37
CA ASP A 416 23.20 21.21 -2.17
C ASP A 416 24.32 22.14 -1.61
N LYS A 417 25.24 21.56 -0.84
CA LYS A 417 26.38 22.29 -0.23
C LYS A 417 27.45 22.74 -1.24
N ALA A 418 27.37 22.28 -2.48
CA ALA A 418 28.18 22.78 -3.59
C ALA A 418 27.64 24.10 -4.18
N ILE A 419 26.48 24.57 -3.74
CA ILE A 419 25.92 25.88 -4.04
C ILE A 419 26.53 26.87 -3.02
N GLU A 420 27.30 27.87 -3.46
CA GLU A 420 27.99 28.83 -2.58
C GLU A 420 28.71 28.12 -1.42
N PRO A 421 29.75 27.32 -1.72
CA PRO A 421 30.34 26.41 -0.74
C PRO A 421 31.07 27.16 0.37
N VAL A 422 30.67 26.88 1.61
CA VAL A 422 31.29 27.41 2.84
C VAL A 422 32.02 26.33 3.66
N SER A 423 32.10 25.10 3.13
CA SER A 423 32.78 23.96 3.76
C SER A 423 33.69 23.25 2.78
N VAL A 424 34.67 22.50 3.30
CA VAL A 424 35.57 21.66 2.48
C VAL A 424 34.76 20.67 1.65
N LEU A 425 33.74 20.05 2.22
CA LEU A 425 32.83 19.19 1.47
C LEU A 425 32.22 19.91 0.26
N GLY A 426 31.62 21.07 0.49
CA GLY A 426 30.98 21.85 -0.58
C GLY A 426 31.98 22.28 -1.64
N ALA A 427 33.15 22.77 -1.24
CA ALA A 427 34.23 23.23 -2.13
C ALA A 427 34.77 22.07 -2.99
N THR A 428 35.06 20.91 -2.40
CA THR A 428 35.56 19.73 -3.13
C THR A 428 34.55 19.21 -4.14
N LYS A 429 33.26 19.14 -3.78
CA LYS A 429 32.21 18.76 -4.71
C LYS A 429 32.04 19.78 -5.84
N ARG A 430 32.12 21.08 -5.53
CA ARG A 430 32.05 22.14 -6.56
C ARG A 430 33.20 22.06 -7.55
N LEU A 431 34.42 21.82 -7.09
CA LEU A 431 35.56 21.61 -7.98
C LEU A 431 35.40 20.40 -8.91
N ALA A 432 34.88 19.30 -8.38
CA ALA A 432 34.57 18.09 -9.20
C ALA A 432 33.47 18.37 -10.25
N GLU A 433 32.43 19.13 -9.89
CA GLU A 433 31.40 19.59 -10.84
C GLU A 433 32.00 20.45 -11.97
N MET A 434 32.85 21.38 -11.62
CA MET A 434 33.52 22.27 -12.59
C MET A 434 34.39 21.46 -13.57
N TYR A 435 35.09 20.42 -13.08
CA TYR A 435 35.84 19.51 -13.95
C TYR A 435 34.92 18.76 -14.91
N CYS A 436 33.82 18.15 -14.40
CA CYS A 436 32.86 17.46 -15.22
C CYS A 436 32.25 18.37 -16.29
N GLN A 437 31.88 19.61 -15.95
CA GLN A 437 31.36 20.60 -16.89
C GLN A 437 32.38 20.97 -17.98
N ALA A 438 33.65 21.15 -17.60
CA ALA A 438 34.72 21.47 -18.55
C ALA A 438 34.98 20.31 -19.51
N LEU A 439 35.02 19.07 -19.00
CA LEU A 439 35.22 17.87 -19.80
C LEU A 439 34.02 17.62 -20.73
N ASP A 440 32.76 17.80 -20.28
CA ASP A 440 31.57 17.72 -21.11
C ASP A 440 31.64 18.70 -22.29
N GLY A 441 31.99 19.94 -22.03
CA GLY A 441 32.16 20.95 -23.07
C GLY A 441 33.31 20.66 -24.03
N GLU A 442 34.39 20.02 -23.59
CA GLU A 442 35.50 19.59 -24.44
C GLU A 442 35.10 18.41 -25.34
N LEU A 443 34.47 17.39 -24.77
CA LEU A 443 34.00 16.21 -25.50
C LEU A 443 32.94 16.59 -26.54
N SER A 444 32.02 17.48 -26.20
CA SER A 444 30.98 17.98 -27.10
C SER A 444 31.53 18.71 -28.32
N ARG A 445 32.73 19.33 -28.21
CA ARG A 445 33.40 19.94 -29.35
C ARG A 445 34.15 18.97 -30.24
N ARG A 446 34.52 17.80 -29.70
CA ARG A 446 35.35 16.81 -30.39
C ARG A 446 34.59 15.69 -31.08
N SER A 447 33.34 15.44 -30.70
CA SER A 447 32.54 14.31 -31.18
C SER A 447 31.12 14.70 -31.50
N GLN A 448 30.51 14.04 -32.51
CA GLN A 448 29.06 14.18 -32.77
C GLN A 448 28.20 13.42 -31.77
N HIS A 449 28.76 12.39 -31.14
CA HIS A 449 28.11 11.64 -30.06
C HIS A 449 29.03 11.64 -28.83
N PRO A 450 29.12 12.77 -28.11
CA PRO A 450 29.99 12.88 -26.97
C PRO A 450 29.41 12.14 -25.75
N MET A 451 30.31 11.64 -24.87
CA MET A 451 29.87 11.25 -23.54
C MET A 451 29.29 12.47 -22.81
N ARG A 452 28.12 12.35 -22.20
CA ARG A 452 27.52 13.43 -21.40
C ARG A 452 27.92 13.28 -19.93
N LEU A 453 28.37 14.36 -19.32
CA LEU A 453 28.70 14.42 -17.91
C LEU A 453 27.65 15.25 -17.14
N ILE A 454 26.90 14.57 -16.29
CA ILE A 454 25.75 15.13 -15.58
C ILE A 454 26.10 15.19 -14.09
N SER A 455 25.98 16.38 -13.47
CA SER A 455 26.11 16.55 -12.03
C SER A 455 24.74 16.74 -11.41
N VAL A 456 24.35 15.86 -10.47
CA VAL A 456 23.07 15.92 -9.78
C VAL A 456 23.27 16.33 -8.33
N ARG A 457 22.64 17.42 -7.93
CA ARG A 457 22.65 17.95 -6.55
C ARG A 457 21.36 17.58 -5.85
N PHE A 458 21.45 17.06 -4.64
CA PHE A 458 20.31 16.89 -3.75
C PHE A 458 20.66 17.21 -2.30
N GLY A 459 19.63 17.45 -1.49
CA GLY A 459 19.76 17.76 -0.06
C GLY A 459 20.06 16.53 0.80
N ASN A 460 19.61 16.58 2.05
CA ASN A 460 19.82 15.47 2.97
C ASN A 460 18.91 14.29 2.60
N VAL A 461 19.45 13.09 2.75
CA VAL A 461 18.71 11.85 2.48
C VAL A 461 18.43 11.16 3.80
N LEU A 462 17.15 10.82 4.04
CA LEU A 462 16.71 10.15 5.26
C LEU A 462 17.40 8.80 5.44
N ALA A 463 17.68 8.47 6.69
CA ALA A 463 18.24 7.17 7.10
C ALA A 463 19.56 6.75 6.41
N SER A 464 20.26 7.66 5.70
CA SER A 464 21.58 7.36 5.15
C SER A 464 22.61 7.14 6.27
N ASN A 465 23.60 6.26 6.03
CA ASN A 465 24.64 5.92 7.00
C ASN A 465 25.34 7.16 7.54
N GLY A 466 25.44 7.27 8.88
CA GLY A 466 26.04 8.40 9.57
C GLY A 466 25.25 9.71 9.48
N SER A 467 23.99 9.70 9.03
CA SER A 467 23.13 10.89 9.01
C SER A 467 22.51 11.19 10.38
N VAL A 468 21.91 12.40 10.50
CA VAL A 468 21.35 12.89 11.76
C VAL A 468 20.21 12.02 12.31
N VAL A 469 19.40 11.42 11.46
CA VAL A 469 18.21 10.63 11.87
C VAL A 469 18.60 9.35 12.62
N PRO A 470 19.51 8.48 12.12
CA PRO A 470 20.03 7.35 12.89
C PRO A 470 20.69 7.77 14.20
N LYS A 471 21.42 8.89 14.21
CA LYS A 471 22.04 9.43 15.42
C LYS A 471 20.98 9.83 16.46
N PHE A 472 19.96 10.56 16.06
CA PHE A 472 18.86 10.94 16.95
C PHE A 472 18.12 9.72 17.49
N LYS A 473 17.87 8.72 16.63
CA LYS A 473 17.24 7.46 17.05
C LYS A 473 18.06 6.76 18.14
N ALA A 474 19.35 6.60 17.93
CA ALA A 474 20.26 6.00 18.92
C ALA A 474 20.30 6.78 20.23
N GLN A 475 20.32 8.12 20.17
CA GLN A 475 20.26 8.97 21.36
C GLN A 475 18.94 8.83 22.13
N ILE A 476 17.81 8.73 21.42
CA ILE A 476 16.48 8.51 22.02
C ILE A 476 16.43 7.13 22.67
N GLU A 477 16.92 6.09 22.01
CA GLU A 477 16.96 4.72 22.54
C GLU A 477 17.85 4.62 23.79
N ALA A 478 18.90 5.44 23.87
CA ALA A 478 19.76 5.56 25.05
C ALA A 478 19.17 6.42 26.19
N GLY A 479 17.96 6.96 26.03
CA GLY A 479 17.30 7.81 27.03
C GLY A 479 17.56 9.31 26.89
N GLY A 480 18.20 9.74 25.80
CA GLY A 480 18.51 11.16 25.51
C GLY A 480 19.73 11.72 26.25
N PRO A 481 20.00 13.02 26.16
CA PRO A 481 19.33 14.02 25.36
C PRO A 481 19.62 13.89 23.85
N VAL A 482 18.76 14.48 23.01
CA VAL A 482 19.03 14.65 21.57
C VAL A 482 19.90 15.89 21.35
N THR A 483 21.00 15.72 20.61
CA THR A 483 21.97 16.81 20.35
C THR A 483 21.58 17.56 19.09
N VAL A 484 21.19 18.83 19.22
CA VAL A 484 20.89 19.74 18.11
C VAL A 484 22.01 20.77 17.98
N THR A 485 22.53 20.94 16.78
CA THR A 485 23.65 21.85 16.52
C THR A 485 23.23 23.33 16.67
N HIS A 486 22.05 23.68 16.18
CA HIS A 486 21.47 25.02 16.30
C HIS A 486 19.94 24.92 16.27
N PRO A 487 19.20 25.70 17.10
CA PRO A 487 17.73 25.60 17.16
C PRO A 487 17.04 25.96 15.83
N ASP A 488 17.58 26.88 15.06
CA ASP A 488 17.04 27.35 13.79
C ASP A 488 17.55 26.54 12.58
N MET A 489 18.17 25.38 12.81
CA MET A 489 18.74 24.57 11.75
C MET A 489 17.62 23.93 10.91
N VAL A 490 17.53 24.30 9.63
CA VAL A 490 16.58 23.75 8.65
C VAL A 490 17.34 22.95 7.60
N ARG A 491 16.79 21.81 7.18
CA ARG A 491 17.32 20.96 6.10
C ARG A 491 16.18 20.40 5.27
N TYR A 492 16.40 20.35 3.95
CA TYR A 492 15.52 19.62 3.04
C TYR A 492 15.85 18.13 3.08
N PHE A 493 14.84 17.31 3.20
CA PHE A 493 14.97 15.86 3.23
C PHE A 493 14.22 15.20 2.10
N MET A 494 14.75 14.06 1.64
CA MET A 494 14.09 13.14 0.72
C MET A 494 14.43 11.70 1.10
N THR A 495 13.69 10.72 0.56
CA THR A 495 14.04 9.32 0.74
C THR A 495 15.24 8.94 -0.15
N ILE A 496 15.98 7.90 0.24
CA ILE A 496 17.10 7.37 -0.58
C ILE A 496 16.56 6.95 -1.95
N ARG A 497 15.45 6.23 -1.96
CA ARG A 497 14.79 5.74 -3.17
C ARG A 497 14.42 6.87 -4.13
N GLU A 498 13.75 7.89 -3.63
CA GLU A 498 13.37 9.07 -4.41
C GLU A 498 14.58 9.79 -5.00
N ALA A 499 15.63 10.00 -4.18
CA ALA A 499 16.86 10.60 -4.66
C ALA A 499 17.48 9.82 -5.82
N CYS A 500 17.57 8.49 -5.71
CA CYS A 500 18.15 7.65 -6.73
C CYS A 500 17.29 7.58 -8.00
N ASP A 501 15.96 7.47 -7.87
CA ASP A 501 15.05 7.49 -9.03
C ASP A 501 15.15 8.83 -9.80
N LEU A 502 15.26 9.96 -9.09
CA LEU A 502 15.50 11.29 -9.70
C LEU A 502 16.87 11.40 -10.38
N VAL A 503 17.91 10.79 -9.80
CA VAL A 503 19.25 10.73 -10.41
C VAL A 503 19.21 9.99 -11.74
N VAL A 504 18.56 8.81 -11.79
CA VAL A 504 18.42 8.03 -13.01
C VAL A 504 17.54 8.77 -14.04
N MET A 505 16.50 9.46 -13.58
CA MET A 505 15.64 10.28 -14.44
C MET A 505 16.41 11.45 -15.07
N ALA A 506 17.23 12.18 -14.29
CA ALA A 506 18.08 13.25 -14.79
C ALA A 506 19.05 12.72 -15.87
N ALA A 507 19.66 11.55 -15.64
CA ALA A 507 20.53 10.89 -16.60
C ALA A 507 19.79 10.57 -17.91
N SER A 508 18.57 10.03 -17.84
CA SER A 508 17.77 9.68 -19.01
C SER A 508 17.38 10.90 -19.86
N HIS A 509 17.15 12.06 -19.25
CA HIS A 509 16.85 13.29 -20.00
C HIS A 509 18.07 13.89 -20.69
N ALA A 510 19.22 13.86 -20.03
CA ALA A 510 20.43 14.47 -20.59
C ALA A 510 21.09 13.63 -21.70
N SER A 511 20.80 12.34 -21.77
CA SER A 511 21.32 11.46 -22.84
C SER A 511 20.56 11.59 -24.18
N GLU A 512 19.41 12.25 -24.19
CA GLU A 512 18.60 12.50 -25.41
C GLU A 512 18.87 13.87 -26.05
N GLN A 513 19.62 14.75 -25.40
CA GLN A 513 20.07 16.05 -25.91
C GLN A 513 21.48 15.97 -26.52
#